data_fe6f54784f4815855418f563f2643413
#
_entry.id   fe6f54784f4815855418f563f2643413
#
_cell.length_a   1.000
_cell.length_b   1.000
_cell.length_c   1.000
_cell.angle_alpha   90.00
_cell.angle_beta   90.00
_cell.angle_gamma   90.00
#
_symmetry.space_group_name_H-M   'P 1'
#
loop_
_entity.id
_entity.type
_entity.pdbx_description
1 polymer ?
#
loop_
_entity_poly.entity_id
_entity_poly.type
_entity_poly.pdbx_seq_one_letter_code
_entity_poly.pdbx_strand_id
1 'polypeptide(L)'
;VQRGGPSTGLPTKTEQSDLNQALFGRNGEAPCIVVAASSSANCFYWAYNAAKLALEHMTPVILLTDGYLGNGTQLFRIPKVADLPAINPPIAKANDPDYMPYRRNPETLVRQWAIPGTEGLRHRIGGLEKEDGKGSVSTDPENHRKMVYNRQEKVNRVANYIPEQEVMGNPDADLLVIGWGGTAGALTLAVEEMNNEGKKVAYTHFNYIMPLPKNTEDILKKYKKIVVCELNCGQFVNYLRMNFPQ
;
A
#
# COMPACT_ATOMS: atom_id res chain seq x y z
N VAL A 1 2.07 -7.77 -11.92
CA VAL A 1 0.94 -8.64 -12.26
C VAL A 1 1.21 -10.02 -11.72
N GLN A 2 0.40 -10.48 -10.75
CA GLN A 2 0.51 -11.79 -10.12
C GLN A 2 -0.14 -12.86 -11.01
N ARG A 3 0.40 -14.06 -10.97
CA ARG A 3 -0.11 -15.23 -11.69
C ARG A 3 0.28 -16.52 -10.96
N GLY A 4 -0.29 -17.64 -11.37
CA GLY A 4 0.10 -18.95 -10.84
C GLY A 4 1.60 -19.17 -10.95
N GLY A 5 2.26 -19.30 -9.79
CA GLY A 5 3.71 -19.52 -9.64
C GLY A 5 4.05 -20.98 -9.36
N PRO A 6 5.30 -21.23 -8.93
CA PRO A 6 6.47 -20.37 -9.01
C PRO A 6 7.08 -20.27 -10.42
N SER A 7 8.03 -19.34 -10.61
CA SER A 7 8.72 -19.08 -11.88
C SER A 7 7.75 -18.74 -13.03
N THR A 8 7.85 -19.35 -14.19
CA THR A 8 6.89 -19.20 -15.30
C THR A 8 5.51 -19.74 -14.91
N GLY A 9 5.45 -20.74 -14.05
CA GLY A 9 4.24 -21.27 -13.45
C GLY A 9 3.12 -21.57 -14.44
N LEU A 10 1.94 -21.06 -14.14
CA LEU A 10 0.74 -21.18 -14.97
C LEU A 10 0.43 -19.83 -15.65
N PRO A 11 0.95 -19.55 -16.84
CA PRO A 11 0.67 -18.30 -17.56
C PRO A 11 -0.83 -18.09 -17.73
N THR A 12 -1.30 -16.85 -17.61
CA THR A 12 -2.72 -16.46 -17.72
C THR A 12 -3.65 -17.00 -16.63
N LYS A 13 -3.17 -17.80 -15.69
CA LYS A 13 -3.97 -18.28 -14.56
C LYS A 13 -3.77 -17.36 -13.36
N THR A 14 -4.87 -17.03 -12.70
CA THR A 14 -4.89 -16.09 -11.58
C THR A 14 -4.44 -16.77 -10.29
N GLU A 15 -3.51 -16.11 -9.60
CA GLU A 15 -3.09 -16.41 -8.24
C GLU A 15 -2.63 -15.11 -7.57
N GLN A 16 -2.80 -15.00 -6.27
CA GLN A 16 -2.29 -13.86 -5.48
C GLN A 16 -1.00 -14.27 -4.76
N SER A 17 0.01 -14.70 -5.54
CA SER A 17 1.21 -15.40 -5.06
C SER A 17 2.29 -14.47 -4.50
N ASP A 18 2.27 -13.16 -4.82
CA ASP A 18 3.42 -12.29 -4.65
C ASP A 18 3.32 -11.33 -3.44
N LEU A 19 2.29 -11.47 -2.59
CA LEU A 19 2.08 -10.57 -1.46
C LEU A 19 3.26 -10.58 -0.48
N ASN A 20 3.74 -11.75 -0.07
CA ASN A 20 4.89 -11.86 0.82
C ASN A 20 6.16 -11.25 0.21
N GLN A 21 6.38 -11.42 -1.10
CA GLN A 21 7.47 -10.79 -1.80
C GLN A 21 7.34 -9.26 -1.80
N ALA A 22 6.14 -8.73 -2.02
CA ALA A 22 5.88 -7.29 -1.97
C ALA A 22 6.10 -6.71 -0.58
N LEU A 23 5.71 -7.43 0.47
CA LEU A 23 5.85 -6.98 1.86
C LEU A 23 7.29 -7.13 2.38
N PHE A 24 7.93 -8.29 2.15
CA PHE A 24 9.16 -8.70 2.83
C PHE A 24 10.32 -9.06 1.90
N GLY A 25 10.12 -9.10 0.59
CA GLY A 25 11.07 -9.65 -0.39
C GLY A 25 12.27 -8.77 -0.76
N ARG A 26 12.70 -7.87 0.11
CA ARG A 26 13.85 -6.99 -0.10
C ARG A 26 14.94 -7.26 0.93
N ASN A 27 16.18 -6.89 0.59
CA ASN A 27 17.31 -6.99 1.52
C ASN A 27 17.18 -5.95 2.64
N GLY A 28 17.46 -6.36 3.87
CA GLY A 28 17.42 -5.50 5.06
C GLY A 28 16.03 -4.93 5.36
N GLU A 29 16.00 -3.94 6.24
CA GLU A 29 14.78 -3.26 6.65
C GLU A 29 14.40 -2.17 5.64
N ALA A 30 13.71 -2.58 4.56
CA ALA A 30 13.34 -1.73 3.45
C ALA A 30 11.81 -1.72 3.18
N PRO A 31 11.01 -1.16 4.09
CA PRO A 31 9.57 -1.08 3.94
C PRO A 31 9.18 -0.22 2.73
N CYS A 32 8.09 -0.58 2.06
CA CYS A 32 7.49 0.24 1.01
C CYS A 32 5.97 0.19 1.11
N ILE A 33 5.31 1.09 0.39
CA ILE A 33 3.85 1.09 0.33
C ILE A 33 3.41 -0.03 -0.62
N VAL A 34 2.39 -0.79 -0.22
CA VAL A 34 1.80 -1.86 -1.05
C VAL A 34 0.30 -1.61 -1.17
N VAL A 35 -0.17 -1.54 -2.40
CA VAL A 35 -1.59 -1.38 -2.73
C VAL A 35 -2.01 -2.43 -3.74
N ALA A 36 -3.31 -2.76 -3.79
CA ALA A 36 -3.84 -3.75 -4.70
C ALA A 36 -5.08 -3.21 -5.43
N ALA A 37 -5.11 -3.37 -6.75
CA ALA A 37 -6.31 -3.10 -7.54
C ALA A 37 -7.32 -4.24 -7.39
N SER A 38 -8.61 -3.95 -7.48
CA SER A 38 -9.70 -4.89 -7.27
C SER A 38 -10.59 -5.13 -8.50
N SER A 39 -10.43 -4.34 -9.56
CA SER A 39 -11.11 -4.54 -10.84
C SER A 39 -10.28 -4.01 -12.00
N SER A 40 -10.55 -4.47 -13.21
CA SER A 40 -9.84 -3.99 -14.41
C SER A 40 -10.00 -2.48 -14.59
N ALA A 41 -11.20 -1.93 -14.35
CA ALA A 41 -11.45 -0.50 -14.46
C ALA A 41 -10.70 0.32 -13.39
N ASN A 42 -10.59 -0.17 -12.17
CA ASN A 42 -9.93 0.59 -11.12
C ASN A 42 -8.40 0.47 -11.14
N CYS A 43 -7.82 -0.37 -12.00
CA CYS A 43 -6.37 -0.40 -12.21
C CYS A 43 -5.81 0.97 -12.60
N PHE A 44 -6.56 1.77 -13.39
CA PHE A 44 -6.17 3.13 -13.73
C PHE A 44 -6.04 4.02 -12.47
N TYR A 45 -7.08 4.02 -11.64
CA TYR A 45 -7.09 4.84 -10.42
C TYR A 45 -6.02 4.39 -9.42
N TRP A 46 -5.78 3.09 -9.33
CA TRP A 46 -4.73 2.57 -8.44
C TRP A 46 -3.33 2.84 -8.97
N ALA A 47 -3.12 2.86 -10.28
CA ALA A 47 -1.84 3.29 -10.87
C ALA A 47 -1.59 4.78 -10.58
N TYR A 48 -2.62 5.61 -10.76
CA TYR A 48 -2.55 7.03 -10.43
C TYR A 48 -2.29 7.28 -8.94
N ASN A 49 -3.02 6.59 -8.06
CA ASN A 49 -2.85 6.69 -6.61
C ASN A 49 -1.48 6.19 -6.15
N ALA A 50 -0.97 5.12 -6.75
CA ALA A 50 0.38 4.63 -6.47
C ALA A 50 1.44 5.68 -6.81
N ALA A 51 1.31 6.36 -7.97
CA ALA A 51 2.20 7.46 -8.35
C ALA A 51 2.09 8.65 -7.38
N LYS A 52 0.86 9.02 -6.99
CA LYS A 52 0.61 10.06 -5.99
C LYS A 52 1.30 9.74 -4.67
N LEU A 53 1.05 8.57 -4.11
CA LEU A 53 1.67 8.12 -2.87
C LEU A 53 3.20 8.09 -2.95
N ALA A 54 3.76 7.60 -4.07
CA ALA A 54 5.20 7.53 -4.26
C ALA A 54 5.85 8.92 -4.25
N LEU A 55 5.24 9.88 -4.94
CA LEU A 55 5.76 11.24 -5.07
C LEU A 55 5.58 12.06 -3.79
N GLU A 56 4.42 11.97 -3.15
CA GLU A 56 4.11 12.74 -1.93
C GLU A 56 4.83 12.19 -0.69
N HIS A 57 5.04 10.87 -0.63
CA HIS A 57 5.71 10.24 0.52
C HIS A 57 7.18 9.86 0.25
N MET A 58 7.72 10.17 -0.94
CA MET A 58 9.09 9.83 -1.34
C MET A 58 9.45 8.38 -0.95
N THR A 59 8.63 7.44 -1.39
CA THR A 59 8.74 6.02 -1.05
C THR A 59 8.27 5.18 -2.23
N PRO A 60 8.96 4.10 -2.61
CA PRO A 60 8.46 3.18 -3.62
C PRO A 60 7.08 2.64 -3.24
N VAL A 61 6.23 2.49 -4.26
CA VAL A 61 4.91 1.88 -4.11
C VAL A 61 4.82 0.65 -5.01
N ILE A 62 4.43 -0.48 -4.46
CA ILE A 62 4.15 -1.69 -5.23
C ILE A 62 2.64 -1.76 -5.44
N LEU A 63 2.21 -1.69 -6.69
CA LEU A 63 0.83 -1.93 -7.09
C LEU A 63 0.68 -3.40 -7.48
N LEU A 64 -0.07 -4.16 -6.70
CA LEU A 64 -0.40 -5.55 -7.01
C LEU A 64 -1.66 -5.60 -7.90
N THR A 65 -1.51 -6.22 -9.04
CA THR A 65 -2.60 -6.68 -9.91
C THR A 65 -2.44 -8.18 -10.14
N ASP A 66 -3.41 -8.84 -10.72
CA ASP A 66 -3.35 -10.28 -10.97
C ASP A 66 -3.80 -10.65 -12.38
N GLY A 67 -3.70 -11.93 -12.72
CA GLY A 67 -4.07 -12.44 -14.05
C GLY A 67 -5.54 -12.26 -14.40
N TYR A 68 -6.45 -12.23 -13.41
CA TYR A 68 -7.86 -11.94 -13.65
C TYR A 68 -8.07 -10.50 -14.11
N LEU A 69 -7.46 -9.55 -13.39
CA LEU A 69 -7.54 -8.12 -13.71
C LEU A 69 -6.88 -7.79 -15.05
N GLY A 70 -5.75 -8.45 -15.36
CA GLY A 70 -4.97 -8.22 -16.57
C GLY A 70 -5.59 -8.84 -17.84
N ASN A 71 -6.35 -9.92 -17.70
CA ASN A 71 -7.01 -10.60 -18.82
C ASN A 71 -8.52 -10.28 -18.94
N GLY A 72 -9.10 -9.69 -17.89
CA GLY A 72 -10.51 -9.30 -17.86
C GLY A 72 -10.77 -8.02 -18.66
N THR A 73 -12.03 -7.83 -19.01
CA THR A 73 -12.53 -6.60 -19.63
C THR A 73 -13.64 -6.00 -18.78
N GLN A 74 -13.69 -4.69 -18.74
CA GLN A 74 -14.72 -3.95 -18.01
C GLN A 74 -15.01 -2.63 -18.70
N LEU A 75 -16.27 -2.19 -18.66
CA LEU A 75 -16.62 -0.85 -19.13
C LEU A 75 -15.88 0.18 -18.29
N PHE A 76 -15.13 1.06 -18.94
CA PHE A 76 -14.33 2.10 -18.29
C PHE A 76 -14.64 3.46 -18.90
N ARG A 77 -15.03 4.41 -18.03
CA ARG A 77 -15.15 5.82 -18.43
C ARG A 77 -13.82 6.51 -18.16
N ILE A 78 -13.18 7.01 -19.21
CA ILE A 78 -11.95 7.80 -19.08
C ILE A 78 -12.25 9.04 -18.21
N PRO A 79 -11.58 9.22 -17.06
CA PRO A 79 -11.83 10.39 -16.22
C PRO A 79 -11.28 11.65 -16.87
N LYS A 80 -11.87 12.79 -16.55
CA LYS A 80 -11.26 14.08 -16.86
C LYS A 80 -10.08 14.31 -15.89
N VAL A 81 -9.02 14.95 -16.37
CA VAL A 81 -7.85 15.28 -15.54
C VAL A 81 -8.25 16.10 -14.30
N ALA A 82 -9.23 16.98 -14.45
CA ALA A 82 -9.73 17.80 -13.34
C ALA A 82 -10.45 17.00 -12.24
N ASP A 83 -10.89 15.78 -12.54
CA ASP A 83 -11.57 14.91 -11.58
C ASP A 83 -10.58 14.05 -10.76
N LEU A 84 -9.30 14.07 -11.14
CA LEU A 84 -8.26 13.31 -10.44
C LEU A 84 -7.70 14.12 -9.25
N PRO A 85 -7.42 13.48 -8.11
CA PRO A 85 -6.80 14.15 -6.98
C PRO A 85 -5.46 14.78 -7.37
N ALA A 86 -5.19 16.02 -6.94
CA ALA A 86 -3.91 16.65 -7.19
C ALA A 86 -2.75 15.84 -6.59
N ILE A 87 -1.61 15.84 -7.29
CA ILE A 87 -0.35 15.26 -6.80
C ILE A 87 0.55 16.42 -6.37
N ASN A 88 0.86 16.51 -5.08
CA ASN A 88 1.59 17.62 -4.48
C ASN A 88 2.87 17.16 -3.79
N PRO A 89 3.93 16.81 -4.54
CA PRO A 89 5.18 16.38 -3.95
C PRO A 89 5.87 17.54 -3.21
N PRO A 90 6.53 17.30 -2.09
CA PRO A 90 7.28 18.33 -1.36
C PRO A 90 8.58 18.67 -2.09
N ILE A 91 8.54 19.65 -3.00
CA ILE A 91 9.70 20.06 -3.80
C ILE A 91 10.48 21.17 -3.07
N ALA A 92 11.80 21.00 -2.96
CA ALA A 92 12.70 22.01 -2.41
C ALA A 92 12.83 23.22 -3.34
N LYS A 93 12.93 24.41 -2.75
CA LYS A 93 13.08 25.66 -3.49
C LYS A 93 14.56 25.91 -3.82
N ALA A 94 14.82 26.54 -4.97
CA ALA A 94 16.17 26.97 -5.34
C ALA A 94 16.73 27.94 -4.29
N ASN A 95 18.04 27.80 -4.01
CA ASN A 95 18.77 28.69 -3.08
C ASN A 95 18.14 28.79 -1.68
N ASP A 96 17.43 27.75 -1.22
CA ASP A 96 16.93 27.69 0.16
C ASP A 96 18.13 27.57 1.12
N PRO A 97 18.43 28.61 1.95
CA PRO A 97 19.59 28.61 2.83
C PRO A 97 19.50 27.55 3.93
N ASP A 98 18.29 27.11 4.23
CA ASP A 98 18.02 26.09 5.26
C ASP A 98 17.88 24.68 4.68
N TYR A 99 18.10 24.49 3.38
CA TYR A 99 17.97 23.19 2.75
C TYR A 99 18.96 22.18 3.35
N MET A 100 18.42 21.07 3.80
CA MET A 100 19.19 19.88 4.18
C MET A 100 18.60 18.66 3.47
N PRO A 101 19.40 17.89 2.71
CA PRO A 101 18.89 16.84 1.83
C PRO A 101 18.22 15.68 2.58
N TYR A 102 18.52 15.50 3.88
CA TYR A 102 17.90 14.48 4.73
C TYR A 102 17.04 15.06 5.86
N ARG A 103 16.79 16.36 5.86
CA ARG A 103 15.80 16.94 6.78
C ARG A 103 14.42 16.38 6.44
N ARG A 104 13.78 15.83 7.45
CA ARG A 104 12.45 15.23 7.37
C ARG A 104 11.40 16.19 7.90
N ASN A 105 10.25 16.19 7.26
CA ASN A 105 9.06 16.81 7.85
C ASN A 105 8.71 16.05 9.15
N PRO A 106 8.47 16.74 10.28
CA PRO A 106 8.24 16.08 11.57
C PRO A 106 6.95 15.24 11.62
N GLU A 107 5.96 15.56 10.81
CA GLU A 107 4.68 14.85 10.77
C GLU A 107 4.71 13.64 9.85
N THR A 108 5.25 13.80 8.64
CA THR A 108 5.22 12.77 7.60
C THR A 108 6.49 11.94 7.53
N LEU A 109 7.61 12.42 8.09
CA LEU A 109 8.97 11.94 7.91
C LEU A 109 9.45 11.94 6.45
N VAL A 110 8.76 12.65 5.58
CA VAL A 110 9.14 12.81 4.17
C VAL A 110 10.19 13.91 4.04
N ARG A 111 11.15 13.70 3.16
CA ARG A 111 12.14 14.69 2.74
C ARG A 111 11.63 15.49 1.55
N GLN A 112 12.23 16.63 1.29
CA GLN A 112 11.94 17.39 0.08
C GLN A 112 12.67 16.79 -1.13
N TRP A 113 11.99 16.79 -2.27
CA TRP A 113 12.59 16.45 -3.55
C TRP A 113 13.49 17.58 -4.03
N ALA A 114 14.77 17.31 -4.23
CA ALA A 114 15.66 18.19 -4.94
C ALA A 114 15.68 17.81 -6.42
N ILE A 115 15.09 18.64 -7.26
CA ILE A 115 15.08 18.39 -8.69
C ILE A 115 16.50 18.59 -9.23
N PRO A 116 17.06 17.61 -9.96
CA PRO A 116 18.41 17.75 -10.53
C PRO A 116 18.55 19.02 -11.36
N GLY A 117 19.65 19.76 -11.13
CA GLY A 117 19.91 21.06 -11.76
C GLY A 117 19.36 22.27 -11.01
N THR A 118 18.58 22.11 -9.95
CA THR A 118 18.13 23.23 -9.12
C THR A 118 19.30 23.85 -8.36
N GLU A 119 19.45 25.16 -8.49
CA GLU A 119 20.53 25.93 -7.88
C GLU A 119 20.48 25.86 -6.34
N GLY A 120 21.64 25.71 -5.70
CA GLY A 120 21.76 25.63 -4.25
C GLY A 120 21.41 24.28 -3.63
N LEU A 121 20.87 23.32 -4.39
CA LEU A 121 20.42 22.01 -3.85
C LEU A 121 21.39 20.87 -4.10
N ARG A 122 22.63 21.15 -4.51
CA ARG A 122 23.64 20.11 -4.74
C ARG A 122 23.94 19.36 -3.46
N HIS A 123 23.83 18.04 -3.50
CA HIS A 123 24.15 17.17 -2.38
C HIS A 123 24.61 15.79 -2.87
N ARG A 124 25.18 15.01 -1.97
CA ARG A 124 25.60 13.64 -2.27
C ARG A 124 24.40 12.73 -2.40
N ILE A 125 24.31 12.02 -3.52
CA ILE A 125 23.40 10.91 -3.76
C ILE A 125 24.19 9.61 -3.89
N GLY A 126 23.53 8.48 -3.91
CA GLY A 126 24.11 7.14 -3.98
C GLY A 126 23.65 6.24 -2.85
N GLY A 127 24.00 4.94 -2.94
CA GLY A 127 23.43 3.89 -2.11
C GLY A 127 23.91 3.83 -0.65
N LEU A 128 25.01 4.51 -0.31
CA LEU A 128 25.50 4.50 1.07
C LEU A 128 24.56 5.25 2.00
N GLU A 129 24.39 4.72 3.23
CA GLU A 129 23.58 5.37 4.24
C GLU A 129 24.08 6.77 4.57
N LYS A 130 23.17 7.67 4.84
CA LYS A 130 23.42 9.08 5.09
C LYS A 130 23.07 9.45 6.53
N GLU A 131 23.81 10.42 7.06
CA GLU A 131 23.50 11.10 8.30
C GLU A 131 22.13 11.80 8.20
N ASP A 132 21.35 11.71 9.26
CA ASP A 132 20.07 12.42 9.36
C ASP A 132 20.28 13.95 9.28
N GLY A 133 19.43 14.61 8.51
CA GLY A 133 19.47 16.04 8.26
C GLY A 133 20.51 16.44 7.20
N LYS A 134 21.81 16.30 7.47
CA LYS A 134 22.89 16.79 6.61
C LYS A 134 23.11 15.95 5.35
N GLY A 135 22.92 14.64 5.44
CA GLY A 135 23.09 13.75 4.31
C GLY A 135 24.54 13.39 3.97
N SER A 136 25.47 13.58 4.88
CA SER A 136 26.83 13.04 4.78
C SER A 136 26.79 11.51 4.91
N VAL A 137 27.75 10.81 4.30
CA VAL A 137 27.84 9.36 4.49
C VAL A 137 28.14 9.08 5.96
N SER A 138 27.41 8.15 6.55
CA SER A 138 27.55 7.78 7.96
C SER A 138 27.63 6.26 8.13
N THR A 139 28.54 5.83 8.97
CA THR A 139 28.67 4.46 9.46
C THR A 139 28.38 4.36 10.97
N ASP A 140 27.87 5.44 11.55
CA ASP A 140 27.50 5.50 12.95
C ASP A 140 26.31 4.56 13.24
N PRO A 141 26.43 3.63 14.22
CA PRO A 141 25.39 2.66 14.53
C PRO A 141 24.12 3.31 15.09
N GLU A 142 24.20 4.43 15.81
CA GLU A 142 23.01 5.13 16.30
C GLU A 142 22.26 5.81 15.15
N ASN A 143 22.98 6.40 14.20
CA ASN A 143 22.36 6.93 12.98
C ASN A 143 21.71 5.80 12.17
N HIS A 144 22.36 4.65 12.05
CA HIS A 144 21.79 3.50 11.36
C HIS A 144 20.47 3.06 12.01
N ARG A 145 20.46 2.86 13.31
CA ARG A 145 19.26 2.52 14.07
C ARG A 145 18.12 3.54 13.81
N LYS A 146 18.46 4.82 13.90
CA LYS A 146 17.50 5.91 13.62
C LYS A 146 16.94 5.84 12.20
N MET A 147 17.80 5.56 11.19
CA MET A 147 17.36 5.46 9.80
C MET A 147 16.44 4.25 9.57
N VAL A 148 16.69 3.11 10.20
CA VAL A 148 15.80 1.93 10.16
C VAL A 148 14.42 2.30 10.69
N TYR A 149 14.31 2.90 11.88
CA TYR A 149 13.04 3.32 12.44
C TYR A 149 12.34 4.39 11.61
N ASN A 150 13.06 5.37 11.11
CA ASN A 150 12.50 6.43 10.28
C ASN A 150 11.91 5.90 8.96
N ARG A 151 12.53 4.89 8.35
CA ARG A 151 12.00 4.25 7.13
C ARG A 151 10.68 3.54 7.40
N GLN A 152 10.61 2.75 8.47
CA GLN A 152 9.39 2.05 8.84
C GLN A 152 8.29 3.03 9.25
N GLU A 153 8.61 3.97 10.11
CA GLU A 153 7.64 4.94 10.61
C GLU A 153 7.10 5.86 9.50
N LYS A 154 7.93 6.23 8.53
CA LYS A 154 7.47 6.98 7.36
C LYS A 154 6.36 6.23 6.60
N VAL A 155 6.51 4.93 6.41
CA VAL A 155 5.49 4.10 5.76
C VAL A 155 4.26 3.97 6.65
N ASN A 156 4.43 3.74 7.95
CA ASN A 156 3.31 3.64 8.91
C ASN A 156 2.44 4.91 8.89
N ARG A 157 3.08 6.08 8.85
CA ARG A 157 2.37 7.38 8.85
C ARG A 157 1.55 7.65 7.60
N VAL A 158 1.78 6.93 6.52
CA VAL A 158 0.91 7.00 5.33
C VAL A 158 -0.54 6.65 5.70
N ALA A 159 -0.76 5.82 6.72
CA ALA A 159 -2.10 5.52 7.24
C ALA A 159 -2.89 6.78 7.68
N ASN A 160 -2.21 7.91 7.96
CA ASN A 160 -2.86 9.17 8.29
C ASN A 160 -3.46 9.89 7.07
N TYR A 161 -3.08 9.49 5.85
CA TYR A 161 -3.38 10.16 4.59
C TYR A 161 -4.16 9.27 3.62
N ILE A 162 -4.55 8.09 4.06
CA ILE A 162 -5.42 7.16 3.33
C ILE A 162 -6.79 7.06 4.02
N PRO A 163 -7.86 6.72 3.29
CA PRO A 163 -9.18 6.58 3.89
C PRO A 163 -9.23 5.43 4.90
N GLU A 164 -10.19 5.50 5.80
CA GLU A 164 -10.56 4.39 6.65
C GLU A 164 -11.09 3.21 5.83
N GLN A 165 -10.92 2.01 6.36
CA GLN A 165 -11.45 0.80 5.76
C GLN A 165 -12.96 0.74 5.91
N GLU A 166 -13.65 0.51 4.80
CA GLU A 166 -15.10 0.36 4.76
C GLU A 166 -15.52 -1.10 4.98
N VAL A 167 -16.68 -1.25 5.62
CA VAL A 167 -17.33 -2.55 5.78
C VAL A 167 -18.72 -2.48 5.16
N MET A 168 -19.02 -3.44 4.31
CA MET A 168 -20.27 -3.61 3.59
C MET A 168 -21.05 -4.82 4.11
N GLY A 169 -22.27 -5.02 3.63
CA GLY A 169 -23.10 -6.17 3.97
C GLY A 169 -23.94 -5.93 5.23
N ASN A 170 -24.18 -6.97 6.03
CA ASN A 170 -25.09 -6.89 7.16
C ASN A 170 -24.39 -6.28 8.39
N PRO A 171 -24.92 -5.17 8.97
CA PRO A 171 -24.30 -4.50 10.12
C PRO A 171 -24.34 -5.33 11.42
N ASP A 172 -25.27 -6.30 11.52
CA ASP A 172 -25.46 -7.18 12.68
C ASP A 172 -24.78 -8.54 12.47
N ALA A 173 -23.83 -8.62 11.56
CA ALA A 173 -23.13 -9.88 11.26
C ALA A 173 -22.18 -10.29 12.38
N ASP A 174 -22.12 -11.58 12.66
CA ASP A 174 -21.07 -12.19 13.48
C ASP A 174 -19.85 -12.64 12.63
N LEU A 175 -20.06 -12.82 11.32
CA LEU A 175 -19.06 -13.26 10.35
C LEU A 175 -18.61 -12.07 9.48
N LEU A 176 -17.32 -11.85 9.46
CA LEU A 176 -16.66 -10.95 8.51
C LEU A 176 -15.91 -11.73 7.43
N VAL A 177 -16.25 -11.49 6.18
CA VAL A 177 -15.46 -11.93 5.03
C VAL A 177 -14.48 -10.84 4.66
N ILE A 178 -13.21 -11.18 4.48
CA ILE A 178 -12.15 -10.27 4.06
C ILE A 178 -11.62 -10.73 2.71
N GLY A 179 -11.50 -9.78 1.78
CA GLY A 179 -10.85 -9.98 0.50
C GLY A 179 -9.83 -8.89 0.19
N TRP A 180 -9.02 -9.12 -0.85
CA TRP A 180 -8.12 -8.14 -1.42
C TRP A 180 -7.87 -8.44 -2.90
N GLY A 181 -7.38 -7.45 -3.66
CA GLY A 181 -7.03 -7.67 -5.08
C GLY A 181 -8.20 -8.12 -5.94
N GLY A 182 -7.97 -9.02 -6.88
CA GLY A 182 -8.96 -9.49 -7.86
C GLY A 182 -10.10 -10.35 -7.31
N THR A 183 -10.14 -10.64 -6.00
CA THR A 183 -11.24 -11.41 -5.38
C THR A 183 -12.52 -10.58 -5.17
N ALA A 184 -12.48 -9.26 -5.38
CA ALA A 184 -13.56 -8.33 -5.03
C ALA A 184 -14.92 -8.73 -5.62
N GLY A 185 -14.99 -8.95 -6.93
CA GLY A 185 -16.27 -9.22 -7.59
C GLY A 185 -16.94 -10.50 -7.11
N ALA A 186 -16.17 -11.59 -6.99
CA ALA A 186 -16.69 -12.87 -6.51
C ALA A 186 -17.17 -12.80 -5.06
N LEU A 187 -16.43 -12.10 -4.20
CA LEU A 187 -16.79 -11.98 -2.78
C LEU A 187 -17.98 -11.04 -2.56
N THR A 188 -18.07 -9.95 -3.30
CA THR A 188 -19.24 -9.06 -3.24
C THR A 188 -20.51 -9.84 -3.57
N LEU A 189 -20.51 -10.55 -4.70
CA LEU A 189 -21.67 -11.35 -5.13
C LEU A 189 -22.03 -12.42 -4.10
N ALA A 190 -21.05 -13.20 -3.64
CA ALA A 190 -21.28 -14.26 -2.67
C ALA A 190 -21.88 -13.74 -1.35
N VAL A 191 -21.39 -12.59 -0.85
CA VAL A 191 -21.93 -11.98 0.38
C VAL A 191 -23.34 -11.42 0.16
N GLU A 192 -23.62 -10.82 -1.00
CA GLU A 192 -24.97 -10.39 -1.36
C GLU A 192 -25.95 -11.56 -1.40
N GLU A 193 -25.60 -12.65 -2.07
CA GLU A 193 -26.43 -13.87 -2.13
C GLU A 193 -26.68 -14.46 -0.74
N MET A 194 -25.63 -14.60 0.08
CA MET A 194 -25.77 -15.08 1.46
C MET A 194 -26.71 -14.22 2.29
N ASN A 195 -26.62 -12.89 2.18
CA ASN A 195 -27.51 -11.99 2.90
C ASN A 195 -28.96 -12.07 2.38
N ASN A 196 -29.16 -12.24 1.08
CA ASN A 196 -30.49 -12.46 0.46
C ASN A 196 -31.13 -13.79 0.94
N GLU A 197 -30.32 -14.80 1.27
CA GLU A 197 -30.76 -16.06 1.89
C GLU A 197 -31.01 -15.92 3.41
N GLY A 198 -30.91 -14.72 3.97
CA GLY A 198 -31.10 -14.45 5.39
C GLY A 198 -29.91 -14.74 6.30
N LYS A 199 -28.74 -15.07 5.73
CA LYS A 199 -27.49 -15.18 6.48
C LYS A 199 -26.93 -13.80 6.75
N LYS A 200 -26.44 -13.56 7.96
CA LYS A 200 -25.86 -12.27 8.35
C LYS A 200 -24.36 -12.29 8.13
N VAL A 201 -23.92 -11.69 7.03
CA VAL A 201 -22.50 -11.65 6.64
C VAL A 201 -22.09 -10.21 6.36
N ALA A 202 -20.97 -9.78 6.95
CA ALA A 202 -20.28 -8.54 6.62
C ALA A 202 -19.10 -8.81 5.68
N TYR A 203 -18.70 -7.82 4.93
CA TYR A 203 -17.61 -7.90 3.97
C TYR A 203 -16.74 -6.66 4.01
N THR A 204 -15.43 -6.84 3.94
CA THR A 204 -14.48 -5.75 3.73
C THR A 204 -13.43 -6.15 2.70
N HIS A 205 -13.05 -5.20 1.84
CA HIS A 205 -12.09 -5.43 0.76
C HIS A 205 -10.91 -4.47 0.88
N PHE A 206 -9.70 -5.02 1.06
CA PHE A 206 -8.50 -4.21 1.22
C PHE A 206 -7.85 -3.88 -0.12
N ASN A 207 -7.69 -2.60 -0.38
CA ASN A 207 -6.88 -2.06 -1.46
C ASN A 207 -5.56 -1.47 -0.93
N TYR A 208 -5.55 -0.92 0.28
CA TYR A 208 -4.32 -0.54 0.99
C TYR A 208 -3.88 -1.72 1.85
N ILE A 209 -2.70 -2.25 1.53
CA ILE A 209 -2.16 -3.43 2.19
C ILE A 209 -1.05 -3.04 3.18
N MET A 210 -0.15 -2.14 2.79
CA MET A 210 0.90 -1.60 3.66
C MET A 210 1.08 -0.11 3.40
N PRO A 211 0.78 0.75 4.36
CA PRO A 211 0.16 0.41 5.64
C PRO A 211 -1.32 0.04 5.50
N LEU A 212 -1.82 -0.70 6.48
CA LEU A 212 -3.26 -0.92 6.62
C LEU A 212 -3.96 0.36 7.09
N PRO A 213 -5.25 0.58 6.72
CA PRO A 213 -6.05 1.66 7.27
C PRO A 213 -6.14 1.62 8.80
N LYS A 214 -6.20 2.79 9.44
CA LYS A 214 -6.10 2.93 10.90
C LYS A 214 -7.15 2.17 11.69
N ASN A 215 -8.37 2.10 11.18
CA ASN A 215 -9.50 1.45 11.82
C ASN A 215 -9.54 -0.08 11.61
N THR A 216 -8.50 -0.67 10.99
CA THR A 216 -8.45 -2.11 10.69
C THR A 216 -8.60 -2.95 11.96
N GLU A 217 -7.90 -2.60 13.03
CA GLU A 217 -7.95 -3.35 14.29
C GLU A 217 -9.37 -3.33 14.90
N ASP A 218 -10.02 -2.18 14.89
CA ASP A 218 -11.38 -2.02 15.42
C ASP A 218 -12.41 -2.82 14.61
N ILE A 219 -12.23 -2.87 13.29
CA ILE A 219 -13.05 -3.73 12.42
C ILE A 219 -12.86 -5.20 12.80
N LEU A 220 -11.61 -5.66 12.92
CA LEU A 220 -11.34 -7.07 13.24
C LEU A 220 -11.91 -7.47 14.60
N LYS A 221 -11.80 -6.62 15.61
CA LYS A 221 -12.33 -6.88 16.97
C LYS A 221 -13.84 -6.95 17.06
N LYS A 222 -14.57 -6.37 16.10
CA LYS A 222 -16.03 -6.32 16.11
C LYS A 222 -16.68 -7.67 15.83
N TYR A 223 -16.02 -8.57 15.10
CA TYR A 223 -16.62 -9.79 14.59
C TYR A 223 -16.13 -11.05 15.33
N LYS A 224 -17.05 -11.98 15.58
CA LYS A 224 -16.75 -13.26 16.26
C LYS A 224 -15.99 -14.24 15.37
N LYS A 225 -16.22 -14.17 14.05
CA LYS A 225 -15.58 -15.03 13.06
C LYS A 225 -15.09 -14.19 11.90
N ILE A 226 -13.87 -14.47 11.47
CA ILE A 226 -13.25 -13.82 10.34
C ILE A 226 -12.77 -14.88 9.35
N VAL A 227 -13.13 -14.71 8.09
CA VAL A 227 -12.66 -15.56 6.99
C VAL A 227 -11.96 -14.66 5.98
N VAL A 228 -10.68 -14.92 5.72
CA VAL A 228 -9.92 -14.25 4.67
C VAL A 228 -9.93 -15.10 3.42
N CYS A 229 -10.52 -14.58 2.34
CA CYS A 229 -10.64 -15.26 1.06
C CYS A 229 -9.60 -14.71 0.09
N GLU A 230 -8.60 -15.51 -0.21
CA GLU A 230 -7.48 -15.15 -1.06
C GLU A 230 -7.02 -16.32 -1.94
N LEU A 231 -6.37 -16.02 -3.05
CA LEU A 231 -5.91 -17.02 -4.02
C LEU A 231 -4.44 -17.38 -3.77
N ASN A 232 -4.15 -17.83 -2.55
CA ASN A 232 -2.84 -18.31 -2.10
C ASN A 232 -2.99 -19.09 -0.79
N CYS A 233 -1.89 -19.50 -0.18
CA CYS A 233 -1.88 -20.29 1.05
C CYS A 233 -1.91 -19.43 2.33
N GLY A 234 -2.69 -18.35 2.35
CA GLY A 234 -2.90 -17.54 3.57
C GLY A 234 -1.88 -16.43 3.79
N GLN A 235 -1.39 -15.79 2.73
CA GLN A 235 -0.39 -14.72 2.88
C GLN A 235 -0.99 -13.48 3.56
N PHE A 236 -2.20 -13.08 3.20
CA PHE A 236 -2.82 -11.91 3.80
C PHE A 236 -3.36 -12.19 5.20
N VAL A 237 -3.96 -13.35 5.46
CA VAL A 237 -4.40 -13.72 6.82
C VAL A 237 -3.21 -13.77 7.78
N ASN A 238 -2.05 -14.28 7.33
CA ASN A 238 -0.84 -14.30 8.15
C ASN A 238 -0.33 -12.87 8.42
N TYR A 239 -0.38 -11.99 7.43
CA TYR A 239 -0.02 -10.59 7.61
C TYR A 239 -0.95 -9.86 8.59
N LEU A 240 -2.26 -10.09 8.51
CA LEU A 240 -3.22 -9.55 9.48
C LEU A 240 -2.95 -10.06 10.90
N ARG A 241 -2.73 -11.37 11.07
CA ARG A 241 -2.40 -11.98 12.38
C ARG A 241 -1.08 -11.48 12.96
N MET A 242 -0.09 -11.18 12.13
CA MET A 242 1.19 -10.63 12.57
C MET A 242 1.00 -9.21 13.13
N ASN A 243 0.13 -8.41 12.54
CA ASN A 243 -0.12 -7.03 12.98
C ASN A 243 -1.15 -6.94 14.12
N PHE A 244 -2.11 -7.86 14.16
CA PHE A 244 -3.23 -7.87 15.10
C PHE A 244 -3.38 -9.29 15.70
N PRO A 245 -2.48 -9.68 16.61
CA PRO A 245 -2.58 -10.98 17.28
C PRO A 245 -3.81 -11.00 18.19
N GLN A 246 -4.75 -11.91 17.87
CA GLN A 246 -5.97 -12.16 18.65
C GLN A 246 -6.08 -13.64 18.95
#